data_b138e70fd91f41407324cea314b21fd5
#
_entry.id   b138e70fd91f41407324cea314b21fd5
#
_cell.length_a   1.000
_cell.length_b   1.000
_cell.length_c   1.000
_cell.angle_alpha   90.00
_cell.angle_beta   90.00
_cell.angle_gamma   90.00
#
_symmetry.space_group_name_H-M   'P 1'
#
loop_
_entity.id
_entity.type
_entity.pdbx_description
1 polymer ?
#
loop_
_entity_poly.entity_id
_entity_poly.type
_entity_poly.pdbx_seq_one_letter_code
_entity_poly.pdbx_strand_id
1 'polypeptide(L)'
;MNIKMIAMAVGAAAVLAGCGTVGSDFKAPAGMQEQAFRHAPQGAASEAQLPAQWWTVFSDDTLNRLEHQALRDSPTVKAAAQRLFQAEAQLGLAKASQLPSLTLSTGVSNSRTSANTSQGIALGHRSIHGNNYSVAAGFSYELDLFGRVRRAVESADAQALAASHDRDGVLLLLSSQIATTYWQLRGLDAEMAILRGALATRKETEELVNARFNAGLSNELDTSRARIERANAEADLEEVQRQRNTLEHALAVLVGASPSSMQLEPATATDLPAPPAIPAGVPANLLAHRPDLAASVATLRATNANVGVAEGAFYPSVSLTGNFGYASESLSDISKGGSRVFSFGPLALSLPIFDGGRNQSNLTVAKARYEEAVANHEGKLLTALREVEDALSDVQQRTQQGKVQATSREAATRAYDVARARYERGISTYLDVTDAQRSALAADRAAVQINTQRMLATVSFARALGGGWQAP
;
A
#
# COMPACT_ATOMS: atom_id res chain seq x y z
N MET A 1 13.24 40.74 53.11
CA MET A 1 12.96 39.99 51.84
C MET A 1 11.57 40.41 51.39
N ASN A 2 11.47 41.19 50.30
CA ASN A 2 10.24 41.92 49.93
C ASN A 2 9.12 40.94 49.46
N ILE A 3 7.96 41.03 50.08
CA ILE A 3 6.74 40.25 49.77
C ILE A 3 6.44 40.32 48.25
N LYS A 4 6.78 41.42 47.57
CA LYS A 4 6.63 41.55 46.12
C LYS A 4 7.57 40.62 45.31
N MET A 5 8.79 40.36 45.80
CA MET A 5 9.69 39.37 45.14
C MET A 5 9.24 37.93 45.36
N ILE A 6 8.66 37.61 46.51
CA ILE A 6 8.09 36.27 46.78
C ILE A 6 6.85 36.05 45.93
N ALA A 7 5.95 37.02 45.83
CA ALA A 7 4.78 36.95 44.97
C ALA A 7 5.16 36.83 43.44
N MET A 8 6.22 37.50 43.03
CA MET A 8 6.72 37.39 41.65
C MET A 8 7.42 36.04 41.40
N ALA A 9 8.17 35.51 42.36
CA ALA A 9 8.77 34.17 42.29
C ALA A 9 7.74 33.02 42.37
N VAL A 10 6.71 33.16 43.16
CA VAL A 10 5.60 32.21 43.22
C VAL A 10 4.75 32.27 41.96
N GLY A 11 4.52 33.46 41.40
CA GLY A 11 3.87 33.63 40.10
C GLY A 11 4.68 33.02 38.95
N ALA A 12 6.00 33.20 38.92
CA ALA A 12 6.91 32.61 37.94
C ALA A 12 6.99 31.07 38.11
N ALA A 13 7.00 30.55 39.35
CA ALA A 13 6.99 29.11 39.60
C ALA A 13 5.64 28.45 39.24
N ALA A 14 4.52 29.12 39.43
CA ALA A 14 3.20 28.65 39.05
C ALA A 14 3.04 28.61 37.48
N VAL A 15 3.65 29.57 36.78
CA VAL A 15 3.69 29.57 35.30
C VAL A 15 4.59 28.44 34.76
N LEU A 16 5.71 28.14 35.46
CA LEU A 16 6.60 27.03 35.12
C LEU A 16 6.02 25.64 35.41
N ALA A 17 5.21 25.49 36.43
CA ALA A 17 4.52 24.23 36.77
C ALA A 17 3.34 23.93 35.81
N GLY A 18 2.83 24.92 35.08
CA GLY A 18 1.76 24.78 34.06
C GLY A 18 2.21 24.43 32.66
N CYS A 19 3.53 24.24 32.41
CA CYS A 19 4.09 23.95 31.09
C CYS A 19 3.92 22.47 30.67
N GLY A 20 2.78 21.85 30.96
CA GLY A 20 2.42 20.54 30.42
C GLY A 20 1.95 20.63 28.97
N THR A 21 2.31 19.66 28.14
CA THR A 21 1.76 19.56 26.78
C THR A 21 0.26 19.29 26.86
N VAL A 22 -0.57 20.12 26.22
CA VAL A 22 -2.02 19.98 26.18
C VAL A 22 -2.40 18.77 25.31
N GLY A 23 -3.51 18.12 25.65
CA GLY A 23 -4.01 16.92 24.99
C GLY A 23 -3.51 15.62 25.60
N SER A 24 -4.27 14.55 25.40
CA SER A 24 -3.94 13.21 25.90
C SER A 24 -2.82 12.58 25.08
N ASP A 25 -1.92 11.86 25.75
CA ASP A 25 -0.94 11.02 25.06
C ASP A 25 -1.64 9.83 24.38
N PHE A 26 -1.15 9.47 23.21
CA PHE A 26 -1.69 8.35 22.45
C PHE A 26 -1.52 7.04 23.23
N LYS A 27 -2.62 6.27 23.31
CA LYS A 27 -2.61 4.89 23.78
C LYS A 27 -3.08 4.01 22.65
N ALA A 28 -2.27 3.03 22.28
CA ALA A 28 -2.67 2.07 21.26
C ALA A 28 -3.95 1.35 21.67
N PRO A 29 -4.91 1.13 20.74
CA PRO A 29 -6.09 0.33 21.03
C PRO A 29 -5.67 -1.05 21.53
N ALA A 30 -6.43 -1.60 22.49
CA ALA A 30 -6.25 -2.99 22.90
C ALA A 30 -6.58 -3.87 21.68
N GLY A 31 -5.62 -4.72 21.26
CA GLY A 31 -5.86 -5.66 20.18
C GLY A 31 -7.03 -6.59 20.52
N MET A 32 -7.75 -7.08 19.51
CA MET A 32 -8.77 -8.11 19.70
C MET A 32 -8.09 -9.37 20.27
N GLN A 33 -8.68 -9.92 21.34
CA GLN A 33 -8.18 -11.12 22.03
C GLN A 33 -8.70 -12.40 21.34
N GLU A 34 -8.62 -12.53 20.05
CA GLU A 34 -8.93 -13.80 19.42
C GLU A 34 -7.77 -14.77 19.62
N GLN A 35 -8.03 -15.87 20.33
CA GLN A 35 -7.00 -16.81 20.76
C GLN A 35 -6.59 -17.81 19.67
N ALA A 36 -7.39 -18.05 18.64
CA ALA A 36 -7.08 -18.96 17.53
C ALA A 36 -7.98 -18.70 16.32
N PHE A 37 -7.44 -18.94 15.11
CA PHE A 37 -8.23 -18.98 13.89
C PHE A 37 -9.01 -20.30 13.81
N ARG A 38 -10.26 -20.22 13.33
CA ARG A 38 -11.17 -21.36 13.23
C ARG A 38 -10.64 -22.47 12.33
N HIS A 39 -9.95 -22.10 11.24
CA HIS A 39 -9.42 -23.04 10.25
C HIS A 39 -7.93 -23.34 10.44
N ALA A 40 -7.33 -22.94 11.55
CA ALA A 40 -5.95 -23.31 11.85
C ALA A 40 -5.84 -24.83 12.10
N PRO A 41 -4.80 -25.52 11.59
CA PRO A 41 -4.56 -26.92 11.89
C PRO A 41 -4.37 -27.14 13.40
N GLN A 42 -4.98 -28.18 13.94
CA GLN A 42 -4.82 -28.51 15.36
C GLN A 42 -3.35 -28.82 15.67
N GLY A 43 -2.79 -28.14 16.69
CA GLY A 43 -1.41 -28.38 17.15
C GLY A 43 -0.36 -27.55 16.40
N ALA A 44 -0.74 -26.64 15.55
CA ALA A 44 0.20 -25.75 14.83
C ALA A 44 0.69 -24.58 15.69
N ALA A 45 1.35 -24.87 16.80
CA ALA A 45 2.12 -23.89 17.56
C ALA A 45 3.52 -23.80 16.97
N SER A 46 3.67 -23.11 15.86
CA SER A 46 4.99 -22.77 15.32
C SER A 46 5.10 -21.26 15.20
N GLU A 47 6.08 -20.68 15.89
CA GLU A 47 6.51 -19.29 15.71
C GLU A 47 7.28 -19.08 14.39
N ALA A 48 7.21 -20.03 13.46
CA ALA A 48 7.93 -19.94 12.19
C ALA A 48 7.35 -18.78 11.37
N GLN A 49 8.11 -17.71 11.32
CA GLN A 49 7.80 -16.52 10.52
C GLN A 49 8.21 -16.74 9.08
N LEU A 50 7.44 -16.18 8.15
CA LEU A 50 7.85 -16.10 6.75
C LEU A 50 9.11 -15.23 6.62
N PRO A 51 10.04 -15.56 5.69
CA PRO A 51 11.15 -14.69 5.40
C PRO A 51 10.66 -13.35 4.84
N ALA A 52 11.44 -12.28 4.99
CA ALA A 52 11.10 -10.97 4.43
C ALA A 52 10.90 -11.01 2.89
N GLN A 53 11.59 -11.91 2.21
CA GLN A 53 11.37 -12.27 0.81
C GLN A 53 10.50 -13.52 0.74
N TRP A 54 9.24 -13.40 1.17
CA TRP A 54 8.31 -14.52 1.34
C TRP A 54 8.15 -15.40 0.10
N TRP A 55 8.30 -14.84 -1.11
CA TRP A 55 8.19 -15.58 -2.38
C TRP A 55 9.27 -16.63 -2.58
N THR A 56 10.38 -16.55 -1.85
CA THR A 56 11.47 -17.55 -1.90
C THR A 56 11.05 -18.94 -1.42
N VAL A 57 9.96 -19.03 -0.65
CA VAL A 57 9.40 -20.34 -0.21
C VAL A 57 8.95 -21.20 -1.39
N PHE A 58 8.64 -20.59 -2.56
CA PHE A 58 8.29 -21.33 -3.77
C PHE A 58 9.48 -21.97 -4.48
N SER A 59 10.70 -21.63 -4.10
CA SER A 59 11.94 -22.18 -4.67
C SER A 59 12.01 -22.10 -6.20
N ASP A 60 11.52 -20.99 -6.78
CA ASP A 60 11.49 -20.73 -8.22
C ASP A 60 12.39 -19.53 -8.56
N ASP A 61 13.48 -19.80 -9.29
CA ASP A 61 14.48 -18.79 -9.64
C ASP A 61 13.93 -17.72 -10.59
N THR A 62 12.96 -18.07 -11.42
CA THR A 62 12.33 -17.11 -12.32
C THR A 62 11.46 -16.14 -11.55
N LEU A 63 10.65 -16.64 -10.63
CA LEU A 63 9.86 -15.81 -9.72
C LEU A 63 10.79 -14.89 -8.90
N ASN A 64 11.84 -15.43 -8.30
CA ASN A 64 12.81 -14.64 -7.54
C ASN A 64 13.41 -13.50 -8.37
N ARG A 65 13.80 -13.78 -9.61
CA ARG A 65 14.35 -12.75 -10.52
C ARG A 65 13.32 -11.67 -10.86
N LEU A 66 12.07 -12.04 -11.12
CA LEU A 66 10.98 -11.10 -11.42
C LEU A 66 10.67 -10.20 -10.22
N GLU A 67 10.61 -10.74 -9.02
CA GLU A 67 10.41 -9.98 -7.79
C GLU A 67 11.55 -8.98 -7.55
N HIS A 68 12.81 -9.42 -7.66
CA HIS A 68 13.95 -8.52 -7.54
C HIS A 68 13.97 -7.42 -8.61
N GLN A 69 13.55 -7.74 -9.83
CA GLN A 69 13.42 -6.74 -10.89
C GLN A 69 12.35 -5.71 -10.54
N ALA A 70 11.18 -6.15 -10.07
CA ALA A 70 10.08 -5.27 -9.71
C ALA A 70 10.45 -4.32 -8.56
N LEU A 71 11.12 -4.82 -7.54
CA LEU A 71 11.58 -3.98 -6.42
C LEU A 71 12.52 -2.86 -6.86
N ARG A 72 13.29 -3.06 -7.93
CA ARG A 72 14.23 -2.09 -8.47
C ARG A 72 13.58 -1.15 -9.51
N ASP A 73 12.78 -1.70 -10.40
CA ASP A 73 12.41 -1.04 -11.66
C ASP A 73 10.93 -0.58 -11.70
N SER A 74 10.04 -1.18 -10.88
CA SER A 74 8.60 -0.89 -10.91
C SER A 74 8.28 0.59 -10.64
N PRO A 75 7.50 1.24 -11.50
CA PRO A 75 6.99 2.59 -11.26
C PRO A 75 6.15 2.69 -9.99
N THR A 76 5.46 1.62 -9.60
CA THR A 76 4.63 1.56 -8.38
C THR A 76 5.50 1.70 -7.12
N VAL A 77 6.64 1.01 -7.07
CA VAL A 77 7.62 1.13 -5.97
C VAL A 77 8.20 2.54 -5.91
N LYS A 78 8.60 3.08 -7.05
CA LYS A 78 9.13 4.45 -7.16
C LYS A 78 8.12 5.49 -6.69
N ALA A 79 6.84 5.35 -7.07
CA ALA A 79 5.78 6.25 -6.62
C ALA A 79 5.53 6.14 -5.10
N ALA A 80 5.55 4.94 -4.53
CA ALA A 80 5.41 4.74 -3.09
C ALA A 80 6.57 5.37 -2.30
N ALA A 81 7.81 5.23 -2.79
CA ALA A 81 8.97 5.89 -2.20
C ALA A 81 8.85 7.42 -2.22
N GLN A 82 8.36 8.00 -3.32
CA GLN A 82 8.15 9.46 -3.41
C GLN A 82 7.06 9.96 -2.46
N ARG A 83 6.02 9.18 -2.19
CA ARG A 83 5.00 9.52 -1.17
C ARG A 83 5.61 9.55 0.24
N LEU A 84 6.49 8.61 0.55
CA LEU A 84 7.24 8.64 1.81
C LEU A 84 8.10 9.91 1.90
N PHE A 85 8.88 10.26 0.88
CA PHE A 85 9.66 11.49 0.86
C PHE A 85 8.81 12.76 1.03
N GLN A 86 7.59 12.78 0.46
CA GLN A 86 6.65 13.88 0.68
C GLN A 86 6.24 13.99 2.16
N ALA A 87 5.93 12.87 2.81
CA ALA A 87 5.56 12.85 4.22
C ALA A 87 6.73 13.26 5.14
N GLU A 88 7.93 12.79 4.84
CA GLU A 88 9.16 13.21 5.55
C GLU A 88 9.46 14.71 5.37
N ALA A 89 9.24 15.25 4.18
CA ALA A 89 9.37 16.69 3.93
C ALA A 89 8.31 17.49 4.71
N GLN A 90 7.08 17.01 4.82
CA GLN A 90 6.02 17.60 5.64
C GLN A 90 6.38 17.58 7.13
N LEU A 91 6.99 16.49 7.62
CA LEU A 91 7.57 16.44 8.97
C LEU A 91 8.67 17.51 9.14
N GLY A 92 9.53 17.69 8.12
CA GLY A 92 10.54 18.76 8.10
C GLY A 92 9.92 20.15 8.23
N LEU A 93 8.83 20.42 7.51
CA LEU A 93 8.06 21.67 7.61
C LEU A 93 7.45 21.87 9.01
N ALA A 94 6.89 20.81 9.60
CA ALA A 94 6.37 20.88 10.96
C ALA A 94 7.47 21.17 11.98
N LYS A 95 8.63 20.51 11.88
CA LYS A 95 9.81 20.75 12.73
C LYS A 95 10.36 22.17 12.57
N ALA A 96 10.34 22.74 11.37
CA ALA A 96 10.75 24.11 11.13
C ALA A 96 9.92 25.14 11.93
N SER A 97 8.65 24.82 12.21
CA SER A 97 7.79 25.67 13.05
C SER A 97 8.23 25.74 14.52
N GLN A 98 9.12 24.84 14.97
CA GLN A 98 9.75 24.90 16.30
C GLN A 98 10.96 25.83 16.34
N LEU A 99 11.39 26.36 15.20
CA LEU A 99 12.57 27.21 15.08
C LEU A 99 12.16 28.63 14.72
N PRO A 100 12.99 29.65 15.07
CA PRO A 100 12.74 31.00 14.64
C PRO A 100 12.87 31.16 13.13
N SER A 101 12.03 31.99 12.54
CA SER A 101 12.15 32.42 11.16
C SER A 101 12.91 33.76 11.06
N LEU A 102 13.80 33.87 10.08
CA LEU A 102 14.51 35.12 9.75
C LEU A 102 14.22 35.45 8.29
N THR A 103 13.68 36.65 8.05
CA THR A 103 13.34 37.13 6.72
C THR A 103 14.06 38.44 6.43
N LEU A 104 14.66 38.57 5.25
CA LEU A 104 15.16 39.84 4.76
C LEU A 104 14.15 40.45 3.81
N SER A 105 13.69 41.64 4.13
CA SER A 105 12.76 42.43 3.31
C SER A 105 13.39 43.74 2.86
N THR A 106 13.15 44.09 1.60
CA THR A 106 13.52 45.40 1.05
C THR A 106 12.23 46.06 0.52
N GLY A 107 12.11 47.35 0.76
CA GLY A 107 10.94 48.10 0.32
C GLY A 107 11.28 49.51 -0.15
N VAL A 108 10.55 49.95 -1.15
CA VAL A 108 10.53 51.35 -1.58
C VAL A 108 9.07 51.77 -1.59
N SER A 109 8.76 52.83 -0.84
CA SER A 109 7.43 53.42 -0.83
C SER A 109 7.51 54.91 -0.96
N ASN A 110 6.54 55.50 -1.65
CA ASN A 110 6.29 56.93 -1.67
C ASN A 110 4.94 57.14 -1.02
N SER A 111 4.88 57.99 0.01
CA SER A 111 3.68 58.24 0.74
C SER A 111 3.49 59.74 1.01
N ARG A 112 2.20 60.15 1.06
CA ARG A 112 1.80 61.47 1.48
C ARG A 112 0.75 61.33 2.59
N THR A 113 1.09 61.89 3.78
CA THR A 113 0.11 61.95 4.88
C THR A 113 -0.88 63.07 4.65
N SER A 114 -2.15 62.89 5.06
CA SER A 114 -3.16 63.93 4.96
C SER A 114 -2.92 65.03 6.00
N ALA A 115 -3.03 66.30 5.59
CA ALA A 115 -2.98 67.44 6.48
C ALA A 115 -4.10 67.47 7.54
N ASN A 116 -5.18 66.72 7.30
CA ASN A 116 -6.36 66.68 8.17
C ASN A 116 -6.33 65.45 9.13
N THR A 117 -5.26 64.69 9.20
CA THR A 117 -5.05 63.66 10.25
C THR A 117 -4.53 64.30 11.53
N SER A 118 -4.63 63.59 12.66
CA SER A 118 -4.09 64.06 13.94
C SER A 118 -2.62 64.49 13.83
N GLN A 119 -1.83 63.78 13.03
CA GLN A 119 -0.43 64.14 12.76
C GLN A 119 -0.27 65.40 11.90
N GLY A 120 -1.12 65.53 10.85
CA GLY A 120 -1.11 66.71 10.01
C GLY A 120 -1.57 67.97 10.74
N ILE A 121 -2.58 67.88 11.61
CA ILE A 121 -3.05 68.94 12.47
C ILE A 121 -1.98 69.36 13.48
N ALA A 122 -1.31 68.41 14.12
CA ALA A 122 -0.19 68.68 15.05
C ALA A 122 0.98 69.39 14.36
N LEU A 123 1.14 69.21 13.05
CA LEU A 123 2.17 69.90 12.22
C LEU A 123 1.61 71.19 11.58
N GLY A 124 0.50 71.75 12.07
CA GLY A 124 -0.06 73.01 11.56
C GLY A 124 -0.77 72.86 10.21
N HIS A 125 -1.54 71.76 10.03
CA HIS A 125 -2.26 71.40 8.80
C HIS A 125 -1.33 71.19 7.60
N ARG A 126 -0.18 70.55 7.81
CA ARG A 126 0.79 70.21 6.75
C ARG A 126 0.78 68.76 6.43
N SER A 127 0.88 68.42 5.15
CA SER A 127 1.13 67.07 4.69
C SER A 127 2.61 66.76 4.65
N ILE A 128 3.01 65.60 5.10
CA ILE A 128 4.36 65.09 4.89
C ILE A 128 4.32 64.22 3.63
N HIS A 129 5.23 64.48 2.72
CA HIS A 129 5.37 63.70 1.50
C HIS A 129 6.84 63.28 1.39
N GLY A 130 7.09 62.01 1.17
CA GLY A 130 8.45 61.52 1.05
C GLY A 130 8.53 60.09 0.56
N ASN A 131 9.74 59.73 0.14
CA ASN A 131 10.10 58.37 -0.17
C ASN A 131 10.56 57.68 1.12
N ASN A 132 10.37 56.38 1.19
CA ASN A 132 10.96 55.56 2.22
C ASN A 132 11.62 54.34 1.56
N TYR A 133 12.93 54.27 1.65
CA TYR A 133 13.76 53.14 1.27
C TYR A 133 14.06 52.35 2.53
N SER A 134 13.76 51.05 2.55
CA SER A 134 14.01 50.23 3.72
C SER A 134 14.65 48.89 3.36
N VAL A 135 15.53 48.43 4.22
CA VAL A 135 16.11 47.08 4.20
C VAL A 135 16.09 46.60 5.64
N ALA A 136 15.35 45.55 5.92
CA ALA A 136 15.22 45.04 7.28
C ALA A 136 15.22 43.49 7.33
N ALA A 137 15.94 42.95 8.32
CA ALA A 137 15.83 41.58 8.73
C ALA A 137 14.75 41.44 9.81
N GLY A 138 13.72 40.70 9.52
CA GLY A 138 12.63 40.39 10.46
C GLY A 138 12.85 39.02 11.12
N PHE A 139 12.70 38.95 12.41
CA PHE A 139 12.77 37.74 13.24
C PHE A 139 11.39 37.47 13.80
N SER A 140 10.95 36.18 13.73
CA SER A 140 9.69 35.75 14.35
C SER A 140 9.85 34.34 14.94
N TYR A 141 9.41 34.17 16.18
CA TYR A 141 9.48 32.91 16.89
C TYR A 141 8.23 32.73 17.78
N GLU A 142 7.57 31.57 17.68
CA GLU A 142 6.50 31.18 18.61
C GLU A 142 7.06 30.31 19.73
N LEU A 143 6.90 30.75 20.97
CA LEU A 143 7.27 29.98 22.16
C LEU A 143 6.16 28.97 22.47
N ASP A 144 6.43 27.69 22.22
CA ASP A 144 5.46 26.61 22.42
C ASP A 144 5.34 26.21 23.89
N LEU A 145 4.72 27.07 24.70
CA LEU A 145 4.54 26.84 26.15
C LEU A 145 3.55 25.70 26.43
N PHE A 146 2.48 25.60 25.64
CA PHE A 146 1.39 24.65 25.85
C PHE A 146 1.45 23.42 24.92
N GLY A 147 2.47 23.30 24.09
CA GLY A 147 2.73 22.11 23.29
C GLY A 147 1.93 22.03 21.99
N ARG A 148 1.29 23.10 21.53
CA ARG A 148 0.54 23.11 20.26
C ARG A 148 1.43 22.77 19.08
N VAL A 149 2.64 23.37 19.00
CA VAL A 149 3.60 23.11 17.93
C VAL A 149 4.23 21.74 18.10
N ARG A 150 4.53 21.31 19.33
CA ARG A 150 4.98 19.92 19.61
C ARG A 150 3.99 18.87 19.14
N ARG A 151 2.68 19.07 19.45
CA ARG A 151 1.61 18.16 18.96
C ARG A 151 1.48 18.16 17.44
N ALA A 152 1.68 19.29 16.78
CA ALA A 152 1.70 19.35 15.31
C ALA A 152 2.88 18.54 14.73
N VAL A 153 4.07 18.63 15.35
CA VAL A 153 5.23 17.81 14.97
C VAL A 153 4.99 16.33 15.24
N GLU A 154 4.39 15.97 16.39
CA GLU A 154 4.02 14.59 16.72
C GLU A 154 3.03 14.02 15.68
N SER A 155 2.04 14.83 15.26
CA SER A 155 1.11 14.43 14.21
C SER A 155 1.84 14.17 12.88
N ALA A 156 2.73 15.08 12.46
CA ALA A 156 3.48 14.94 11.23
C ALA A 156 4.46 13.76 11.26
N ASP A 157 5.08 13.49 12.42
CA ASP A 157 5.95 12.32 12.64
C ASP A 157 5.18 11.02 12.49
N ALA A 158 4.01 10.94 13.12
CA ALA A 158 3.13 9.78 13.00
C ALA A 158 2.59 9.60 11.56
N GLN A 159 2.35 10.69 10.81
CA GLN A 159 1.98 10.63 9.39
C GLN A 159 3.13 10.11 8.52
N ALA A 160 4.37 10.53 8.78
CA ALA A 160 5.55 10.01 8.08
C ALA A 160 5.75 8.51 8.36
N LEU A 161 5.53 8.08 9.60
CA LEU A 161 5.54 6.67 9.98
C LEU A 161 4.42 5.88 9.26
N ALA A 162 3.20 6.41 9.19
CA ALA A 162 2.11 5.80 8.43
C ALA A 162 2.47 5.64 6.95
N ALA A 163 3.06 6.68 6.32
CA ALA A 163 3.51 6.63 4.93
C ALA A 163 4.63 5.60 4.70
N SER A 164 5.50 5.37 5.70
CA SER A 164 6.50 4.29 5.64
C SER A 164 5.84 2.91 5.61
N HIS A 165 4.88 2.67 6.49
CA HIS A 165 4.13 1.41 6.50
C HIS A 165 3.24 1.23 5.26
N ASP A 166 2.65 2.31 4.73
CA ASP A 166 1.91 2.29 3.48
C ASP A 166 2.82 1.91 2.29
N ARG A 167 4.06 2.40 2.24
CA ARG A 167 5.07 1.94 1.26
C ARG A 167 5.29 0.44 1.37
N ASP A 168 5.47 -0.08 2.57
CA ASP A 168 5.71 -1.51 2.80
C ASP A 168 4.47 -2.34 2.40
N GLY A 169 3.27 -1.82 2.64
CA GLY A 169 2.02 -2.40 2.14
C GLY A 169 1.94 -2.45 0.62
N VAL A 170 2.41 -1.42 -0.07
CA VAL A 170 2.51 -1.40 -1.55
C VAL A 170 3.50 -2.45 -2.05
N LEU A 171 4.65 -2.63 -1.38
CA LEU A 171 5.62 -3.67 -1.72
C LEU A 171 5.02 -5.08 -1.57
N LEU A 172 4.33 -5.34 -0.47
CA LEU A 172 3.64 -6.61 -0.22
C LEU A 172 2.55 -6.89 -1.28
N LEU A 173 1.77 -5.88 -1.62
CA LEU A 173 0.72 -6.02 -2.64
C LEU A 173 1.33 -6.30 -4.00
N LEU A 174 2.36 -5.57 -4.41
CA LEU A 174 3.04 -5.75 -5.70
C LEU A 174 3.64 -7.15 -5.80
N SER A 175 4.40 -7.60 -4.79
CA SER A 175 4.98 -8.94 -4.78
C SER A 175 3.90 -10.03 -4.86
N SER A 176 2.78 -9.85 -4.16
CA SER A 176 1.65 -10.78 -4.24
C SER A 176 1.00 -10.82 -5.62
N GLN A 177 0.90 -9.67 -6.30
CA GLN A 177 0.37 -9.59 -7.67
C GLN A 177 1.30 -10.26 -8.67
N ILE A 178 2.62 -10.07 -8.53
CA ILE A 178 3.63 -10.72 -9.37
C ILE A 178 3.56 -12.23 -9.22
N ALA A 179 3.60 -12.73 -7.98
CA ALA A 179 3.50 -14.17 -7.71
C ALA A 179 2.19 -14.77 -8.22
N THR A 180 1.05 -14.07 -8.03
CA THR A 180 -0.27 -14.48 -8.54
C THR A 180 -0.26 -14.57 -10.06
N THR A 181 0.16 -13.51 -10.76
CA THR A 181 0.19 -13.47 -12.23
C THR A 181 1.17 -14.50 -12.80
N TYR A 182 2.33 -14.68 -12.14
CA TYR A 182 3.32 -15.67 -12.52
C TYR A 182 2.76 -17.10 -12.44
N TRP A 183 2.14 -17.50 -11.32
CA TRP A 183 1.59 -18.83 -11.17
C TRP A 183 0.37 -19.07 -12.07
N GLN A 184 -0.43 -18.06 -12.36
CA GLN A 184 -1.48 -18.14 -13.39
C GLN A 184 -0.87 -18.41 -14.77
N LEU A 185 0.19 -17.69 -15.14
CA LEU A 185 0.89 -17.89 -16.41
C LEU A 185 1.49 -19.31 -16.49
N ARG A 186 2.12 -19.79 -15.42
CA ARG A 186 2.64 -21.17 -15.36
C ARG A 186 1.54 -22.22 -15.45
N GLY A 187 0.37 -21.94 -14.88
CA GLY A 187 -0.82 -22.78 -15.07
C GLY A 187 -1.26 -22.86 -16.53
N LEU A 188 -1.25 -21.75 -17.26
CA LEU A 188 -1.54 -21.75 -18.70
C LEU A 188 -0.45 -22.46 -19.53
N ASP A 189 0.82 -22.33 -19.14
CA ASP A 189 1.91 -23.09 -19.77
C ASP A 189 1.66 -24.61 -19.67
N ALA A 190 1.27 -25.10 -18.47
CA ALA A 190 0.95 -26.51 -18.26
C ALA A 190 -0.32 -26.93 -19.06
N GLU A 191 -1.34 -26.09 -19.10
CA GLU A 191 -2.54 -26.35 -19.92
C GLU A 191 -2.22 -26.42 -21.42
N MET A 192 -1.35 -25.53 -21.90
CA MET A 192 -0.87 -25.58 -23.29
C MET A 192 -0.08 -26.85 -23.60
N ALA A 193 0.73 -27.34 -22.67
CA ALA A 193 1.47 -28.59 -22.84
C ALA A 193 0.50 -29.79 -22.98
N ILE A 194 -0.56 -29.83 -22.16
CA ILE A 194 -1.63 -30.84 -22.26
C ILE A 194 -2.35 -30.73 -23.62
N LEU A 195 -2.75 -29.53 -24.02
CA LEU A 195 -3.45 -29.31 -25.30
C LEU A 195 -2.60 -29.68 -26.51
N ARG A 196 -1.30 -29.40 -26.50
CA ARG A 196 -0.38 -29.84 -27.55
C ARG A 196 -0.31 -31.36 -27.65
N GLY A 197 -0.24 -32.05 -26.50
CA GLY A 197 -0.32 -33.51 -26.45
C GLY A 197 -1.64 -34.05 -26.99
N ALA A 198 -2.77 -33.46 -26.57
CA ALA A 198 -4.08 -33.83 -27.05
C ALA A 198 -4.25 -33.60 -28.56
N LEU A 199 -3.74 -32.47 -29.08
CA LEU A 199 -3.78 -32.17 -30.51
C LEU A 199 -2.96 -33.18 -31.32
N ALA A 200 -1.78 -33.58 -30.85
CA ALA A 200 -0.96 -34.61 -31.49
C ALA A 200 -1.73 -35.96 -31.57
N THR A 201 -2.30 -36.40 -30.44
CA THR A 201 -3.11 -37.63 -30.37
C THR A 201 -4.34 -37.57 -31.25
N ARG A 202 -5.00 -36.41 -31.35
CA ARG A 202 -6.19 -36.23 -32.22
C ARG A 202 -5.83 -36.23 -33.70
N LYS A 203 -4.67 -35.71 -34.10
CA LYS A 203 -4.14 -35.82 -35.48
C LYS A 203 -3.89 -37.27 -35.85
N GLU A 204 -3.20 -38.05 -35.02
CA GLU A 204 -2.98 -39.47 -35.21
C GLU A 204 -4.30 -40.24 -35.34
N THR A 205 -5.27 -39.91 -34.50
CA THR A 205 -6.58 -40.54 -34.50
C THR A 205 -7.38 -40.22 -35.79
N GLU A 206 -7.34 -38.94 -36.26
CA GLU A 206 -7.97 -38.56 -37.55
C GLU A 206 -7.35 -39.30 -38.68
N GLU A 207 -6.01 -39.45 -38.74
CA GLU A 207 -5.31 -40.22 -39.75
C GLU A 207 -5.73 -41.69 -39.75
N LEU A 208 -5.84 -42.32 -38.57
CA LEU A 208 -6.30 -43.71 -38.41
C LEU A 208 -7.74 -43.88 -38.94
N VAL A 209 -8.65 -42.98 -38.50
CA VAL A 209 -10.08 -43.03 -38.90
C VAL A 209 -10.22 -42.86 -40.44
N ASN A 210 -9.48 -41.94 -41.01
CA ASN A 210 -9.45 -41.71 -42.46
C ASN A 210 -8.91 -42.95 -43.25
N ALA A 211 -7.85 -43.59 -42.71
CA ALA A 211 -7.30 -44.81 -43.33
C ALA A 211 -8.36 -45.94 -43.29
N ARG A 212 -9.08 -46.09 -42.16
CA ARG A 212 -10.18 -47.07 -42.04
C ARG A 212 -11.36 -46.78 -42.97
N PHE A 213 -11.73 -45.52 -43.15
CA PHE A 213 -12.77 -45.08 -44.05
C PHE A 213 -12.39 -45.43 -45.48
N ASN A 214 -11.17 -45.16 -45.91
CA ASN A 214 -10.67 -45.48 -47.22
C ASN A 214 -10.61 -47.01 -47.47
N ALA A 215 -10.45 -47.79 -46.44
CA ALA A 215 -10.52 -49.26 -46.48
C ALA A 215 -11.95 -49.82 -46.37
N GLY A 216 -12.97 -48.96 -46.30
CA GLY A 216 -14.36 -49.36 -46.16
C GLY A 216 -14.75 -49.90 -44.76
N LEU A 217 -13.90 -49.67 -43.72
CA LEU A 217 -14.06 -50.15 -42.35
C LEU A 217 -14.63 -49.07 -41.39
N SER A 218 -14.93 -47.88 -41.88
CA SER A 218 -15.52 -46.75 -41.14
C SER A 218 -16.48 -45.98 -42.06
N ASN A 219 -17.15 -44.97 -41.50
CA ASN A 219 -18.14 -44.16 -42.21
C ASN A 219 -17.75 -42.67 -42.15
N GLU A 220 -18.42 -41.82 -42.98
CA GLU A 220 -18.18 -40.38 -43.07
C GLU A 220 -18.48 -39.65 -41.75
N LEU A 221 -19.39 -40.13 -40.93
CA LEU A 221 -19.69 -39.56 -39.62
C LEU A 221 -18.46 -39.62 -38.69
N ASP A 222 -17.72 -40.74 -38.70
CA ASP A 222 -16.55 -40.92 -37.84
C ASP A 222 -15.38 -40.03 -38.30
N THR A 223 -15.16 -39.90 -39.63
CA THR A 223 -14.13 -38.97 -40.14
C THR A 223 -14.46 -37.53 -39.84
N SER A 224 -15.73 -37.13 -39.96
CA SER A 224 -16.21 -35.80 -39.59
C SER A 224 -16.04 -35.51 -38.11
N ARG A 225 -16.35 -36.45 -37.24
CA ARG A 225 -16.13 -36.37 -35.79
C ARG A 225 -14.64 -36.20 -35.44
N ALA A 226 -13.77 -37.00 -36.04
CA ALA A 226 -12.33 -36.91 -35.83
C ALA A 226 -11.79 -35.52 -36.20
N ARG A 227 -12.24 -34.97 -37.34
CA ARG A 227 -11.89 -33.62 -37.79
C ARG A 227 -12.37 -32.54 -36.82
N ILE A 228 -13.60 -32.65 -36.30
CA ILE A 228 -14.17 -31.74 -35.28
C ILE A 228 -13.29 -31.76 -34.05
N GLU A 229 -12.95 -32.94 -33.52
CA GLU A 229 -12.12 -33.04 -32.31
C GLU A 229 -10.73 -32.41 -32.48
N ARG A 230 -10.06 -32.61 -33.64
CA ARG A 230 -8.80 -31.99 -33.93
C ARG A 230 -8.94 -30.46 -33.98
N ALA A 231 -9.93 -29.96 -34.75
CA ALA A 231 -10.14 -28.51 -34.91
C ALA A 231 -10.48 -27.81 -33.57
N ASN A 232 -11.27 -28.46 -32.70
CA ASN A 232 -11.57 -27.93 -31.38
C ASN A 232 -10.30 -27.85 -30.51
N ALA A 233 -9.43 -28.86 -30.53
CA ALA A 233 -8.18 -28.82 -29.78
C ALA A 233 -7.22 -27.73 -30.28
N GLU A 234 -7.20 -27.49 -31.57
CA GLU A 234 -6.41 -26.41 -32.18
C GLU A 234 -6.95 -25.03 -31.76
N ALA A 235 -8.27 -24.83 -31.80
CA ALA A 235 -8.91 -23.60 -31.33
C ALA A 235 -8.70 -23.34 -29.84
N ASP A 236 -8.81 -24.39 -29.00
CA ASP A 236 -8.54 -24.29 -27.55
C ASP A 236 -7.09 -23.88 -27.30
N LEU A 237 -6.14 -24.43 -28.02
CA LEU A 237 -4.72 -24.09 -27.90
C LEU A 237 -4.45 -22.61 -28.22
N GLU A 238 -5.05 -22.09 -29.29
CA GLU A 238 -4.94 -20.67 -29.66
C GLU A 238 -5.53 -19.74 -28.59
N GLU A 239 -6.66 -20.12 -27.98
CA GLU A 239 -7.29 -19.34 -26.92
C GLU A 239 -6.40 -19.30 -25.66
N VAL A 240 -5.85 -20.45 -25.24
CA VAL A 240 -4.95 -20.49 -24.10
C VAL A 240 -3.66 -19.71 -24.37
N GLN A 241 -3.12 -19.78 -25.60
CA GLN A 241 -1.97 -18.96 -26.01
C GLN A 241 -2.27 -17.47 -25.91
N ARG A 242 -3.46 -17.05 -26.35
CA ARG A 242 -3.90 -15.65 -26.24
C ARG A 242 -3.97 -15.20 -24.77
N GLN A 243 -4.52 -16.02 -23.89
CA GLN A 243 -4.61 -15.74 -22.45
C GLN A 243 -3.21 -15.64 -21.82
N ARG A 244 -2.31 -16.56 -22.17
CA ARG A 244 -0.91 -16.55 -21.74
C ARG A 244 -0.22 -15.24 -22.10
N ASN A 245 -0.35 -14.81 -23.35
CA ASN A 245 0.25 -13.55 -23.82
C ASN A 245 -0.29 -12.36 -23.03
N THR A 246 -1.58 -12.34 -22.69
CA THR A 246 -2.19 -11.28 -21.87
C THR A 246 -1.58 -11.23 -20.47
N LEU A 247 -1.37 -12.38 -19.82
CA LEU A 247 -0.73 -12.44 -18.52
C LEU A 247 0.76 -12.07 -18.57
N GLU A 248 1.45 -12.45 -19.63
CA GLU A 248 2.86 -12.07 -19.84
C GLU A 248 3.01 -10.53 -19.97
N HIS A 249 2.12 -9.89 -20.72
CA HIS A 249 2.08 -8.43 -20.82
C HIS A 249 1.77 -7.77 -19.47
N ALA A 250 0.82 -8.33 -18.70
CA ALA A 250 0.50 -7.83 -17.37
C ALA A 250 1.70 -7.96 -16.42
N LEU A 251 2.40 -9.10 -16.45
CA LEU A 251 3.59 -9.34 -15.64
C LEU A 251 4.72 -8.36 -16.01
N ALA A 252 4.92 -8.07 -17.31
CA ALA A 252 5.90 -7.09 -17.77
C ALA A 252 5.66 -5.71 -17.13
N VAL A 253 4.41 -5.26 -17.10
CA VAL A 253 4.04 -3.98 -16.46
C VAL A 253 4.34 -3.99 -14.96
N LEU A 254 4.02 -5.08 -14.25
CA LEU A 254 4.26 -5.19 -12.81
C LEU A 254 5.75 -5.10 -12.49
N VAL A 255 6.62 -5.74 -13.28
CA VAL A 255 8.07 -5.70 -13.07
C VAL A 255 8.75 -4.46 -13.64
N GLY A 256 7.99 -3.53 -14.21
CA GLY A 256 8.52 -2.28 -14.76
C GLY A 256 9.21 -2.43 -16.14
N ALA A 257 8.91 -3.51 -16.88
CA ALA A 257 9.42 -3.76 -18.21
C ALA A 257 8.38 -3.38 -19.29
N SER A 258 8.88 -3.14 -20.51
CA SER A 258 7.99 -2.98 -21.66
C SER A 258 7.38 -4.33 -22.05
N PRO A 259 6.06 -4.43 -22.27
CA PRO A 259 5.44 -5.66 -22.78
C PRO A 259 6.02 -6.19 -24.08
N SER A 260 6.56 -5.31 -24.92
CA SER A 260 7.18 -5.70 -26.18
C SER A 260 8.60 -6.26 -26.05
N SER A 261 9.27 -6.05 -24.92
CA SER A 261 10.66 -6.48 -24.69
C SER A 261 10.79 -7.67 -23.74
N MET A 262 9.76 -7.94 -22.94
CA MET A 262 9.75 -9.06 -22.00
C MET A 262 9.25 -10.31 -22.69
N GLN A 263 10.03 -11.38 -22.62
CA GLN A 263 9.66 -12.72 -23.05
C GLN A 263 9.97 -13.72 -21.94
N LEU A 264 8.98 -14.52 -21.60
CA LEU A 264 9.11 -15.61 -20.64
C LEU A 264 9.01 -16.93 -21.40
N GLU A 265 10.05 -17.74 -21.34
CA GLU A 265 10.03 -19.09 -21.93
C GLU A 265 8.87 -19.91 -21.37
N PRO A 266 8.00 -20.49 -22.22
CA PRO A 266 6.93 -21.36 -21.76
C PRO A 266 7.49 -22.59 -21.04
N ALA A 267 6.91 -22.95 -19.92
CA ALA A 267 7.22 -24.23 -19.29
C ALA A 267 6.66 -25.39 -20.13
N THR A 268 7.41 -26.47 -20.21
CA THR A 268 7.02 -27.68 -20.96
C THR A 268 6.37 -28.73 -20.06
N ALA A 269 6.36 -28.52 -18.75
CA ALA A 269 5.75 -29.43 -17.79
C ALA A 269 4.22 -29.42 -17.93
N THR A 270 3.60 -30.59 -17.83
CA THR A 270 2.14 -30.77 -17.87
C THR A 270 1.47 -30.60 -16.51
N ASP A 271 2.23 -30.23 -15.49
CA ASP A 271 1.74 -29.99 -14.13
C ASP A 271 2.60 -28.96 -13.40
N LEU A 272 2.04 -28.32 -12.37
CA LEU A 272 2.74 -27.40 -11.49
C LEU A 272 3.41 -28.14 -10.33
N PRO A 273 4.51 -27.61 -9.75
CA PRO A 273 5.08 -28.13 -8.52
C PRO A 273 4.06 -28.09 -7.37
N ALA A 274 4.24 -28.92 -6.36
CA ALA A 274 3.39 -28.87 -5.18
C ALA A 274 3.55 -27.52 -4.45
N PRO A 275 2.46 -26.89 -3.99
CA PRO A 275 2.56 -25.65 -3.21
C PRO A 275 3.39 -25.87 -1.95
N PRO A 276 4.23 -24.91 -1.55
CA PRO A 276 4.98 -24.99 -0.31
C PRO A 276 4.05 -24.99 0.90
N ALA A 277 4.42 -25.75 1.94
CA ALA A 277 3.72 -25.71 3.20
C ALA A 277 4.11 -24.42 3.95
N ILE A 278 3.16 -23.52 4.13
CA ILE A 278 3.32 -22.35 5.01
C ILE A 278 2.94 -22.78 6.42
N PRO A 279 3.79 -22.56 7.43
CA PRO A 279 3.47 -22.90 8.81
C PRO A 279 2.22 -22.14 9.26
N ALA A 280 1.19 -22.87 9.65
CA ALA A 280 -0.10 -22.30 10.04
C ALA A 280 -0.22 -22.05 11.56
N GLY A 281 0.88 -21.87 12.24
CA GLY A 281 0.87 -21.43 13.63
C GLY A 281 0.62 -19.94 13.66
N VAL A 282 -0.65 -19.53 13.75
CA VAL A 282 -1.01 -18.12 13.68
C VAL A 282 -1.62 -17.68 15.01
N PRO A 283 -0.83 -17.21 15.96
CA PRO A 283 -1.35 -16.42 17.07
C PRO A 283 -1.94 -15.11 16.53
N ALA A 284 -2.94 -14.58 17.19
CA ALA A 284 -3.47 -13.22 16.91
C ALA A 284 -2.38 -12.13 16.80
N ASN A 285 -1.21 -12.36 17.38
CA ASN A 285 0.00 -11.53 17.26
C ASN A 285 0.52 -11.37 15.83
N LEU A 286 0.21 -12.28 14.88
CA LEU A 286 0.64 -12.13 13.49
C LEU A 286 -0.03 -10.95 12.78
N LEU A 287 -1.19 -10.51 13.25
CA LEU A 287 -1.82 -9.28 12.74
C LEU A 287 -0.96 -8.05 13.05
N ALA A 288 -0.12 -8.10 14.09
CA ALA A 288 0.87 -7.05 14.38
C ALA A 288 2.00 -6.96 13.33
N HIS A 289 2.14 -7.97 12.48
CA HIS A 289 3.14 -8.02 11.40
C HIS A 289 2.57 -7.62 10.03
N ARG A 290 1.40 -6.95 10.01
CA ARG A 290 0.80 -6.44 8.77
C ARG A 290 1.08 -4.93 8.63
N PRO A 291 1.67 -4.51 7.51
CA PRO A 291 1.99 -3.09 7.29
C PRO A 291 0.75 -2.19 7.22
N ASP A 292 -0.37 -2.67 6.70
CA ASP A 292 -1.64 -1.93 6.62
C ASP A 292 -2.26 -1.65 8.00
N LEU A 293 -2.12 -2.57 8.96
CA LEU A 293 -2.53 -2.37 10.34
C LEU A 293 -1.59 -1.43 11.08
N ALA A 294 -0.27 -1.57 10.90
CA ALA A 294 0.71 -0.66 11.45
C ALA A 294 0.51 0.79 10.96
N ALA A 295 0.24 0.98 9.66
CA ALA A 295 -0.11 2.28 9.09
C ALA A 295 -1.37 2.87 9.73
N SER A 296 -2.39 2.05 10.02
CA SER A 296 -3.61 2.53 10.67
C SER A 296 -3.39 2.96 12.13
N VAL A 297 -2.54 2.26 12.87
CA VAL A 297 -2.14 2.65 14.25
C VAL A 297 -1.35 3.97 14.22
N ALA A 298 -0.44 4.14 13.26
CA ALA A 298 0.28 5.40 13.08
C ALA A 298 -0.68 6.55 12.71
N THR A 299 -1.70 6.29 11.91
CA THR A 299 -2.76 7.27 11.59
C THR A 299 -3.59 7.65 12.82
N LEU A 300 -3.92 6.68 13.69
CA LEU A 300 -4.57 6.95 14.97
C LEU A 300 -3.73 7.88 15.84
N ARG A 301 -2.42 7.62 15.94
CA ARG A 301 -1.50 8.48 16.68
C ARG A 301 -1.46 9.90 16.10
N ALA A 302 -1.43 10.04 14.77
CA ALA A 302 -1.45 11.33 14.11
C ALA A 302 -2.75 12.12 14.40
N THR A 303 -3.90 11.46 14.31
CA THR A 303 -5.20 12.10 14.59
C THR A 303 -5.39 12.45 16.08
N ASN A 304 -4.89 11.62 17.00
CA ASN A 304 -4.86 11.94 18.43
C ASN A 304 -4.00 13.21 18.70
N ALA A 305 -2.82 13.30 18.09
CA ALA A 305 -1.98 14.49 18.21
C ALA A 305 -2.67 15.74 17.66
N ASN A 306 -3.46 15.62 16.58
CA ASN A 306 -4.25 16.72 16.03
C ASN A 306 -5.38 17.17 16.97
N VAL A 307 -5.95 16.28 17.78
CA VAL A 307 -6.87 16.70 18.86
C VAL A 307 -6.12 17.61 19.84
N GLY A 308 -4.89 17.23 20.24
CA GLY A 308 -4.04 18.07 21.09
C GLY A 308 -3.70 19.43 20.47
N VAL A 309 -3.47 19.49 19.16
CA VAL A 309 -3.30 20.77 18.42
C VAL A 309 -4.54 21.64 18.55
N ALA A 310 -5.74 21.07 18.35
CA ALA A 310 -7.01 21.81 18.44
C ALA A 310 -7.32 22.25 19.89
N GLU A 311 -7.00 21.43 20.89
CA GLU A 311 -7.09 21.80 22.30
C GLU A 311 -6.12 22.92 22.66
N GLY A 312 -4.90 22.89 22.11
CA GLY A 312 -3.89 23.93 22.29
C GLY A 312 -4.33 25.31 21.82
N ALA A 313 -5.28 25.37 20.86
CA ALA A 313 -5.82 26.65 20.36
C ALA A 313 -6.67 27.42 21.37
N PHE A 314 -7.08 26.82 22.48
CA PHE A 314 -7.78 27.47 23.58
C PHE A 314 -6.82 28.15 24.57
N TYR A 315 -5.53 27.88 24.47
CA TYR A 315 -4.50 28.44 25.35
C TYR A 315 -3.80 29.64 24.73
N PRO A 316 -3.20 30.51 25.55
CA PRO A 316 -2.49 31.67 25.03
C PRO A 316 -1.31 31.27 24.12
N SER A 317 -1.18 31.89 22.98
CA SER A 317 0.04 31.84 22.15
C SER A 317 1.01 32.95 22.55
N VAL A 318 2.28 32.60 22.62
CA VAL A 318 3.35 33.56 22.96
C VAL A 318 4.29 33.66 21.76
N SER A 319 4.37 34.86 21.20
CA SER A 319 5.25 35.13 20.06
C SER A 319 6.28 36.19 20.38
N LEU A 320 7.52 36.01 19.93
CA LEU A 320 8.59 36.95 19.97
C LEU A 320 8.93 37.41 18.58
N THR A 321 8.87 38.70 18.35
CA THR A 321 9.21 39.31 17.05
C THR A 321 10.34 40.35 17.20
N GLY A 322 11.01 40.62 16.12
CA GLY A 322 12.03 41.65 16.09
C GLY A 322 12.36 42.09 14.66
N ASN A 323 12.80 43.31 14.52
CA ASN A 323 13.29 43.84 13.25
C ASN A 323 14.59 44.57 13.46
N PHE A 324 15.54 44.39 12.56
CA PHE A 324 16.79 45.12 12.51
C PHE A 324 17.08 45.51 11.05
N GLY A 325 17.38 46.78 10.82
CA GLY A 325 17.64 47.23 9.44
C GLY A 325 17.96 48.68 9.31
N TYR A 326 17.68 49.21 8.16
CA TYR A 326 17.92 50.59 7.77
C TYR A 326 16.68 51.14 7.06
N ALA A 327 16.32 52.37 7.34
CA ALA A 327 15.26 53.11 6.66
C ALA A 327 15.71 54.56 6.42
N SER A 328 15.50 55.07 5.21
CA SER A 328 15.89 56.42 4.83
C SER A 328 14.99 56.99 3.75
N GLU A 329 14.82 58.31 3.76
CA GLU A 329 14.13 59.04 2.69
C GLU A 329 14.96 59.13 1.40
N SER A 330 16.29 59.00 1.52
CA SER A 330 17.24 59.00 0.39
C SER A 330 17.98 57.68 0.32
N LEU A 331 18.04 57.07 -0.89
CA LEU A 331 18.79 55.84 -1.12
C LEU A 331 20.29 55.97 -0.82
N SER A 332 20.88 57.18 -1.04
CA SER A 332 22.28 57.45 -0.74
C SER A 332 22.60 57.42 0.76
N ASP A 333 21.61 57.60 1.60
CA ASP A 333 21.76 57.71 3.05
C ASP A 333 21.40 56.46 3.80
N ILE A 334 20.93 55.42 3.10
CA ILE A 334 20.40 54.20 3.72
C ILE A 334 21.46 53.48 4.58
N SER A 335 22.73 53.54 4.20
CA SER A 335 23.82 52.88 4.94
C SER A 335 24.39 53.75 6.08
N LYS A 336 23.94 54.99 6.26
CA LYS A 336 24.42 55.85 7.33
C LYS A 336 23.96 55.37 8.71
N GLY A 337 24.77 55.63 9.73
CA GLY A 337 24.45 55.20 11.11
C GLY A 337 23.11 55.75 11.64
N GLY A 338 22.70 56.94 11.17
CA GLY A 338 21.42 57.55 11.52
C GLY A 338 20.19 56.89 10.87
N SER A 339 20.38 56.04 9.85
CA SER A 339 19.31 55.30 9.18
C SER A 339 19.01 53.92 9.82
N ARG A 340 19.73 53.53 10.86
CA ARG A 340 19.52 52.28 11.58
C ARG A 340 18.15 52.27 12.27
N VAL A 341 17.43 51.18 12.06
CA VAL A 341 16.14 50.94 12.72
C VAL A 341 16.24 49.56 13.39
N PHE A 342 15.87 49.50 14.64
CA PHE A 342 15.71 48.21 15.32
C PHE A 342 14.49 48.22 16.22
N SER A 343 13.83 47.08 16.32
CA SER A 343 12.86 46.81 17.36
C SER A 343 13.04 45.36 17.83
N PHE A 344 12.99 45.13 19.12
CA PHE A 344 12.97 43.81 19.70
C PHE A 344 11.76 43.72 20.62
N GLY A 345 10.86 42.80 20.28
CA GLY A 345 9.54 42.75 20.89
C GLY A 345 8.46 43.41 20.01
N PRO A 346 7.21 43.40 20.51
CA PRO A 346 6.86 42.92 21.83
C PRO A 346 6.93 41.38 21.95
N LEU A 347 7.17 40.89 23.16
CA LEU A 347 6.75 39.57 23.55
C LEU A 347 5.22 39.63 23.61
N ALA A 348 4.55 39.13 22.58
CA ALA A 348 3.12 39.21 22.43
C ALA A 348 2.44 37.96 22.98
N LEU A 349 1.53 38.15 23.94
CA LEU A 349 0.62 37.13 24.44
C LEU A 349 -0.76 37.36 23.77
N SER A 350 -1.24 36.36 23.03
CA SER A 350 -2.55 36.39 22.40
C SER A 350 -3.41 35.25 22.91
N LEU A 351 -4.56 35.59 23.51
CA LEU A 351 -5.56 34.66 23.97
C LEU A 351 -6.91 34.98 23.30
N PRO A 352 -7.49 34.09 22.52
CA PRO A 352 -8.82 34.31 21.95
C PRO A 352 -9.89 34.20 23.04
N ILE A 353 -10.52 35.34 23.41
CA ILE A 353 -11.60 35.38 24.42
C ILE A 353 -12.95 35.06 23.75
N PHE A 354 -13.14 35.48 22.52
CA PHE A 354 -14.35 35.22 21.73
C PHE A 354 -13.98 35.10 20.26
N ASP A 355 -14.33 33.98 19.65
CA ASP A 355 -14.02 33.65 18.26
C ASP A 355 -15.24 33.14 17.46
N GLY A 356 -16.45 33.38 17.99
CA GLY A 356 -17.70 32.92 17.38
C GLY A 356 -17.85 31.39 17.36
N GLY A 357 -17.16 30.66 18.22
CA GLY A 357 -17.23 29.19 18.31
C GLY A 357 -16.28 28.45 17.37
N ARG A 358 -15.37 29.15 16.68
CA ARG A 358 -14.42 28.55 15.75
C ARG A 358 -13.53 27.50 16.38
N ASN A 359 -12.91 27.77 17.53
CA ASN A 359 -12.04 26.81 18.21
C ASN A 359 -12.81 25.58 18.70
N GLN A 360 -14.05 25.78 19.21
CA GLN A 360 -14.92 24.67 19.60
C GLN A 360 -15.28 23.78 18.40
N SER A 361 -15.60 24.38 17.26
CA SER A 361 -15.90 23.64 16.04
C SER A 361 -14.68 22.87 15.51
N ASN A 362 -13.49 23.50 15.54
CA ASN A 362 -12.24 22.84 15.14
C ASN A 362 -11.92 21.64 16.05
N LEU A 363 -12.11 21.76 17.37
CA LEU A 363 -11.94 20.66 18.31
C LEU A 363 -12.94 19.53 18.04
N THR A 364 -14.19 19.87 17.76
CA THR A 364 -15.21 18.88 17.39
C THR A 364 -14.83 18.13 16.12
N VAL A 365 -14.35 18.83 15.10
CA VAL A 365 -13.84 18.21 13.85
C VAL A 365 -12.64 17.30 14.15
N ALA A 366 -11.68 17.72 14.96
CA ALA A 366 -10.51 16.91 15.30
C ALA A 366 -10.90 15.62 16.04
N LYS A 367 -11.83 15.71 17.02
CA LYS A 367 -12.36 14.54 17.74
C LYS A 367 -13.11 13.59 16.80
N ALA A 368 -13.97 14.13 15.92
CA ALA A 368 -14.70 13.31 14.95
C ALA A 368 -13.75 12.56 13.99
N ARG A 369 -12.64 13.19 13.54
CA ARG A 369 -11.61 12.54 12.73
C ARG A 369 -10.85 11.45 13.49
N TYR A 370 -10.64 11.62 14.78
CA TYR A 370 -10.04 10.58 15.62
C TYR A 370 -10.98 9.37 15.72
N GLU A 371 -12.26 9.57 16.02
CA GLU A 371 -13.25 8.49 16.09
C GLU A 371 -13.44 7.80 14.72
N GLU A 372 -13.42 8.55 13.62
CA GLU A 372 -13.38 7.98 12.26
C GLU A 372 -12.16 7.08 12.05
N ALA A 373 -10.98 7.52 12.49
CA ALA A 373 -9.76 6.73 12.37
C ALA A 373 -9.82 5.46 13.24
N VAL A 374 -10.46 5.50 14.43
CA VAL A 374 -10.71 4.31 15.26
C VAL A 374 -11.59 3.32 14.52
N ALA A 375 -12.72 3.75 13.99
CA ALA A 375 -13.63 2.88 13.23
C ALA A 375 -12.95 2.28 11.98
N ASN A 376 -12.13 3.07 11.27
CA ASN A 376 -11.35 2.60 10.13
C ASN A 376 -10.30 1.54 10.53
N HIS A 377 -9.63 1.71 11.67
CA HIS A 377 -8.70 0.72 12.20
C HIS A 377 -9.41 -0.60 12.55
N GLU A 378 -10.56 -0.53 13.24
CA GLU A 378 -11.38 -1.72 13.55
C GLU A 378 -11.84 -2.43 12.28
N GLY A 379 -12.29 -1.68 11.27
CA GLY A 379 -12.67 -2.23 9.97
C GLY A 379 -11.52 -2.94 9.24
N LYS A 380 -10.31 -2.36 9.29
CA LYS A 380 -9.09 -3.00 8.74
C LYS A 380 -8.74 -4.27 9.50
N LEU A 381 -8.84 -4.27 10.83
CA LEU A 381 -8.57 -5.43 11.67
C LEU A 381 -9.53 -6.59 11.35
N LEU A 382 -10.84 -6.32 11.26
CA LEU A 382 -11.84 -7.32 10.86
C LEU A 382 -11.57 -7.86 9.44
N THR A 383 -11.17 -6.99 8.52
CA THR A 383 -10.79 -7.38 7.15
C THR A 383 -9.57 -8.29 7.16
N ALA A 384 -8.55 -7.97 7.95
CA ALA A 384 -7.35 -8.78 8.08
C ALA A 384 -7.65 -10.18 8.64
N LEU A 385 -8.50 -10.26 9.68
CA LEU A 385 -8.96 -11.54 10.25
C LEU A 385 -9.70 -12.38 9.20
N ARG A 386 -10.63 -11.75 8.47
CA ARG A 386 -11.35 -12.43 7.39
C ARG A 386 -10.41 -12.96 6.30
N GLU A 387 -9.42 -12.15 5.87
CA GLU A 387 -8.47 -12.57 4.84
C GLU A 387 -7.64 -13.80 5.26
N VAL A 388 -7.26 -13.89 6.53
CA VAL A 388 -6.53 -15.06 7.04
C VAL A 388 -7.43 -16.28 7.11
N GLU A 389 -8.66 -16.14 7.63
CA GLU A 389 -9.64 -17.25 7.69
C GLU A 389 -10.02 -17.75 6.30
N ASP A 390 -10.30 -16.86 5.36
CA ASP A 390 -10.61 -17.20 3.97
C ASP A 390 -9.42 -17.95 3.34
N ALA A 391 -8.20 -17.47 3.54
CA ALA A 391 -7.00 -18.08 2.96
C ALA A 391 -6.72 -19.47 3.56
N LEU A 392 -6.86 -19.65 4.88
CA LEU A 392 -6.71 -20.94 5.54
C LEU A 392 -7.74 -21.95 5.01
N SER A 393 -9.01 -21.54 4.94
CA SER A 393 -10.10 -22.36 4.40
C SER A 393 -9.82 -22.74 2.94
N ASP A 394 -9.37 -21.77 2.11
CA ASP A 394 -9.11 -22.01 0.68
C ASP A 394 -7.95 -22.99 0.48
N VAL A 395 -6.84 -22.84 1.20
CA VAL A 395 -5.71 -23.78 1.16
C VAL A 395 -6.15 -25.20 1.53
N GLN A 396 -6.97 -25.35 2.57
CA GLN A 396 -7.47 -26.65 3.02
C GLN A 396 -8.39 -27.27 1.97
N GLN A 397 -9.39 -26.52 1.48
CA GLN A 397 -10.39 -27.03 0.54
C GLN A 397 -9.78 -27.35 -0.83
N ARG A 398 -8.88 -26.48 -1.34
CA ARG A 398 -8.17 -26.73 -2.60
C ARG A 398 -7.25 -27.93 -2.51
N THR A 399 -6.62 -28.15 -1.36
CA THR A 399 -5.81 -29.37 -1.14
C THR A 399 -6.66 -30.63 -1.21
N GLN A 400 -7.84 -30.63 -0.58
CA GLN A 400 -8.75 -31.78 -0.63
C GLN A 400 -9.34 -31.97 -2.03
N GLN A 401 -9.72 -30.89 -2.71
CA GLN A 401 -10.19 -30.92 -4.09
C GLN A 401 -9.15 -31.52 -5.03
N GLY A 402 -7.86 -31.14 -4.87
CA GLY A 402 -6.76 -31.70 -5.66
C GLY A 402 -6.61 -33.21 -5.50
N LYS A 403 -6.78 -33.75 -4.27
CA LYS A 403 -6.75 -35.21 -4.03
C LYS A 403 -7.88 -35.94 -4.76
N VAL A 404 -9.12 -35.42 -4.71
CA VAL A 404 -10.26 -36.00 -5.39
C VAL A 404 -10.10 -35.94 -6.90
N GLN A 405 -9.59 -34.79 -7.43
CA GLN A 405 -9.37 -34.63 -8.86
C GLN A 405 -8.27 -35.55 -9.40
N ALA A 406 -7.24 -35.86 -8.62
CA ALA A 406 -6.21 -36.83 -9.01
C ALA A 406 -6.84 -38.23 -9.26
N THR A 407 -7.77 -38.68 -8.42
CA THR A 407 -8.51 -39.95 -8.63
C THR A 407 -9.34 -39.89 -9.91
N SER A 408 -10.03 -38.76 -10.18
CA SER A 408 -10.80 -38.59 -11.41
C SER A 408 -9.92 -38.64 -12.66
N ARG A 409 -8.76 -37.98 -12.61
CA ARG A 409 -7.76 -37.96 -13.69
C ARG A 409 -7.28 -39.37 -14.03
N GLU A 410 -6.86 -40.12 -13.00
CA GLU A 410 -6.43 -41.51 -13.17
C GLU A 410 -7.52 -42.41 -13.81
N ALA A 411 -8.75 -42.31 -13.31
CA ALA A 411 -9.85 -43.06 -13.84
C ALA A 411 -10.19 -42.72 -15.30
N ALA A 412 -10.18 -41.43 -15.64
CA ALA A 412 -10.46 -40.93 -16.99
C ALA A 412 -9.37 -41.37 -17.98
N THR A 413 -8.08 -41.25 -17.60
CA THR A 413 -6.94 -41.73 -18.42
C THR A 413 -7.08 -43.24 -18.69
N ARG A 414 -7.35 -44.04 -17.66
CA ARG A 414 -7.54 -45.48 -17.82
C ARG A 414 -8.74 -45.81 -18.71
N ALA A 415 -9.85 -45.08 -18.59
CA ALA A 415 -11.02 -45.27 -19.46
C ALA A 415 -10.68 -45.01 -20.92
N TYR A 416 -9.91 -43.94 -21.19
CA TYR A 416 -9.44 -43.65 -22.54
C TYR A 416 -8.54 -44.76 -23.11
N ASP A 417 -7.56 -45.25 -22.35
CA ASP A 417 -6.66 -46.30 -22.79
C ASP A 417 -7.41 -47.59 -23.14
N VAL A 418 -8.39 -47.97 -22.31
CA VAL A 418 -9.23 -49.12 -22.59
C VAL A 418 -10.11 -48.90 -23.81
N ALA A 419 -10.76 -47.75 -23.97
CA ALA A 419 -11.61 -47.44 -25.12
C ALA A 419 -10.80 -47.46 -26.42
N ARG A 420 -9.63 -46.87 -26.44
CA ARG A 420 -8.68 -46.86 -27.57
C ARG A 420 -8.29 -48.31 -27.97
N ALA A 421 -7.83 -49.12 -26.99
CA ALA A 421 -7.40 -50.49 -27.24
C ALA A 421 -8.54 -51.37 -27.77
N ARG A 422 -9.77 -51.15 -27.32
CA ARG A 422 -10.99 -51.88 -27.85
C ARG A 422 -11.35 -51.46 -29.27
N TYR A 423 -11.26 -50.15 -29.57
CA TYR A 423 -11.49 -49.64 -30.92
C TYR A 423 -10.47 -50.16 -31.92
N GLU A 424 -9.19 -50.14 -31.57
CA GLU A 424 -8.11 -50.69 -32.42
C GLU A 424 -8.34 -52.16 -32.78
N ARG A 425 -8.95 -52.93 -31.88
CA ARG A 425 -9.34 -54.34 -32.10
C ARG A 425 -10.68 -54.53 -32.80
N GLY A 426 -11.39 -53.43 -33.10
CA GLY A 426 -12.72 -53.48 -33.74
C GLY A 426 -13.87 -53.91 -32.81
N ILE A 427 -13.69 -53.86 -31.46
CA ILE A 427 -14.66 -54.31 -30.45
C ILE A 427 -15.57 -53.15 -29.97
N SER A 428 -15.23 -51.89 -30.23
CA SER A 428 -16.03 -50.73 -29.84
C SER A 428 -16.12 -49.70 -30.97
N THR A 429 -17.02 -48.74 -30.82
CA THR A 429 -17.26 -47.67 -31.78
C THR A 429 -16.24 -46.53 -31.60
N TYR A 430 -16.09 -45.68 -32.62
CA TYR A 430 -15.27 -44.46 -32.51
C TYR A 430 -15.85 -43.46 -31.49
N LEU A 431 -17.18 -43.49 -31.31
CA LEU A 431 -17.86 -42.65 -30.32
C LEU A 431 -17.34 -42.93 -28.90
N ASP A 432 -17.15 -44.21 -28.54
CA ASP A 432 -16.63 -44.59 -27.20
C ASP A 432 -15.24 -44.02 -26.95
N VAL A 433 -14.37 -43.99 -27.99
CA VAL A 433 -13.03 -43.40 -27.92
C VAL A 433 -13.11 -41.89 -27.75
N THR A 434 -13.97 -41.22 -28.52
CA THR A 434 -14.13 -39.76 -28.48
C THR A 434 -14.62 -39.28 -27.13
N ASP A 435 -15.62 -39.98 -26.54
CA ASP A 435 -16.17 -39.61 -25.24
C ASP A 435 -15.15 -39.82 -24.11
N ALA A 436 -14.41 -40.93 -24.15
CA ALA A 436 -13.35 -41.19 -23.17
C ALA A 436 -12.19 -40.21 -23.32
N GLN A 437 -11.82 -39.83 -24.54
CA GLN A 437 -10.76 -38.85 -24.83
C GLN A 437 -11.14 -37.46 -24.35
N ARG A 438 -12.40 -37.02 -24.56
CA ARG A 438 -12.90 -35.74 -24.03
C ARG A 438 -12.88 -35.74 -22.49
N SER A 439 -13.31 -36.84 -21.86
CA SER A 439 -13.30 -36.98 -20.41
C SER A 439 -11.88 -36.92 -19.82
N ALA A 440 -10.91 -37.59 -20.46
CA ALA A 440 -9.51 -37.57 -20.05
C ALA A 440 -8.90 -36.14 -20.17
N LEU A 441 -9.11 -35.47 -21.30
CA LEU A 441 -8.64 -34.09 -21.50
C LEU A 441 -9.28 -33.13 -20.50
N ALA A 442 -10.60 -33.26 -20.25
CA ALA A 442 -11.27 -32.41 -19.28
C ALA A 442 -10.74 -32.66 -17.84
N ALA A 443 -10.44 -33.91 -17.48
CA ALA A 443 -9.87 -34.25 -16.19
C ALA A 443 -8.43 -33.71 -16.03
N ASP A 444 -7.60 -33.76 -17.07
CA ASP A 444 -6.24 -33.20 -17.09
C ASP A 444 -6.25 -31.68 -16.92
N ARG A 445 -7.09 -30.99 -17.71
CA ARG A 445 -7.25 -29.51 -17.62
C ARG A 445 -7.74 -29.10 -16.23
N ALA A 446 -8.74 -29.80 -15.67
CA ALA A 446 -9.26 -29.54 -14.33
C ALA A 446 -8.18 -29.74 -13.25
N ALA A 447 -7.33 -30.77 -13.39
CA ALA A 447 -6.23 -30.99 -12.45
C ALA A 447 -5.23 -29.83 -12.46
N VAL A 448 -4.82 -29.34 -13.62
CA VAL A 448 -3.92 -28.18 -13.74
C VAL A 448 -4.58 -26.92 -13.16
N GLN A 449 -5.83 -26.66 -13.47
CA GLN A 449 -6.56 -25.51 -12.93
C GLN A 449 -6.64 -25.54 -11.40
N ILE A 450 -6.92 -26.70 -10.81
CA ILE A 450 -6.96 -26.87 -9.35
C ILE A 450 -5.56 -26.66 -8.75
N ASN A 451 -4.50 -27.22 -9.37
CA ASN A 451 -3.13 -27.01 -8.90
C ASN A 451 -2.71 -25.54 -8.99
N THR A 452 -3.09 -24.84 -10.06
CA THR A 452 -2.91 -23.37 -10.16
C THR A 452 -3.62 -22.66 -9.00
N GLN A 453 -4.89 -22.98 -8.75
CA GLN A 453 -5.64 -22.37 -7.64
C GLN A 453 -5.02 -22.68 -6.27
N ARG A 454 -4.43 -23.86 -6.07
CA ARG A 454 -3.68 -24.19 -4.84
C ARG A 454 -2.46 -23.28 -4.66
N MET A 455 -1.70 -23.00 -5.75
CA MET A 455 -0.60 -22.03 -5.72
C MET A 455 -1.10 -20.63 -5.34
N LEU A 456 -2.20 -20.18 -5.97
CA LEU A 456 -2.79 -18.87 -5.69
C LEU A 456 -3.30 -18.75 -4.24
N ALA A 457 -3.92 -19.81 -3.71
CA ALA A 457 -4.34 -19.86 -2.30
C ALA A 457 -3.13 -19.71 -1.36
N THR A 458 -2.00 -20.35 -1.68
CA THR A 458 -0.76 -20.22 -0.91
C THR A 458 -0.19 -18.80 -0.97
N VAL A 459 -0.20 -18.15 -2.14
CA VAL A 459 0.20 -16.74 -2.29
C VAL A 459 -0.72 -15.82 -1.46
N SER A 460 -2.03 -16.04 -1.54
CA SER A 460 -3.03 -15.28 -0.77
C SER A 460 -2.82 -15.44 0.73
N PHE A 461 -2.49 -16.66 1.17
CA PHE A 461 -2.20 -16.94 2.58
C PHE A 461 -0.93 -16.23 3.04
N ALA A 462 0.16 -16.30 2.27
CA ALA A 462 1.39 -15.56 2.58
C ALA A 462 1.14 -14.04 2.70
N ARG A 463 0.35 -13.48 1.78
CA ARG A 463 -0.05 -12.07 1.82
C ARG A 463 -0.89 -11.73 3.05
N ALA A 464 -1.87 -12.55 3.39
CA ALA A 464 -2.75 -12.34 4.54
C ALA A 464 -1.99 -12.34 5.87
N LEU A 465 -0.88 -13.10 5.93
CA LEU A 465 0.05 -13.11 7.06
C LEU A 465 1.02 -11.92 7.09
N GLY A 466 0.95 -11.01 6.11
CA GLY A 466 1.85 -9.85 6.02
C GLY A 466 3.17 -10.11 5.28
N GLY A 467 3.34 -11.28 4.62
CA GLY A 467 4.50 -11.55 3.76
C GLY A 467 5.85 -11.48 4.49
N GLY A 468 5.91 -11.86 5.76
CA GLY A 468 7.15 -11.81 6.53
C GLY A 468 7.61 -10.39 6.90
N TRP A 469 6.75 -9.39 6.75
CA TRP A 469 7.05 -8.03 7.18
C TRP A 469 7.22 -7.96 8.70
N GLN A 470 8.18 -7.16 9.14
CA GLN A 470 8.42 -6.87 10.55
C GLN A 470 8.42 -5.36 10.74
N ALA A 471 7.78 -4.90 11.79
CA ALA A 471 7.87 -3.49 12.18
C ALA A 471 9.34 -3.14 12.48
N PRO A 472 9.82 -2.01 11.96
CA PRO A 472 11.19 -1.54 12.18
C PRO A 472 11.47 -1.20 13.66
#